data_6f17b550e74764f5af226b8db542798e
#
_entry.id   6f17b550e74764f5af226b8db542798e
#
_cell.length_a   1.000
_cell.length_b   1.000
_cell.length_c   1.000
_cell.angle_alpha   90.00
_cell.angle_beta   90.00
_cell.angle_gamma   90.00
#
_symmetry.space_group_name_H-M   'P 1'
#
loop_
_entity.id
_entity.type
_entity.pdbx_description
1 polymer ?
#
loop_
_entity_poly.entity_id
_entity_poly.type
_entity_poly.pdbx_seq_one_letter_code
_entity_poly.pdbx_strand_id
1 'polypeptide(L)'
;MSKASLISVVDDDPFFRESMRRLLRSLGYAAEAYASAADLLASPRLVETACLITDVHMPAMTGVELYRHIIDTGHSIPMILVTAYPDDVVRTRALSDGVTCYLRKPVDQKHLQRCIRAALESGEPPKENS
;
A
#
# COMPACT_ATOMS: atom_id res chain seq x y z
N MET A 1 9.78 -15.77 18.56
CA MET A 1 9.78 -15.67 17.14
C MET A 1 8.75 -14.68 16.66
N SER A 2 9.16 -13.80 15.81
CA SER A 2 8.22 -12.83 15.29
C SER A 2 7.51 -13.37 14.07
N LYS A 3 6.27 -12.98 13.89
CA LYS A 3 5.52 -13.30 12.69
C LYS A 3 5.99 -12.40 11.56
N ALA A 4 5.89 -12.91 10.34
CA ALA A 4 6.14 -12.09 9.18
C ALA A 4 5.06 -11.01 9.12
N SER A 5 5.45 -9.79 8.79
CA SER A 5 4.50 -8.70 8.61
C SER A 5 3.61 -8.98 7.41
N LEU A 6 2.33 -8.68 7.55
CA LEU A 6 1.39 -8.87 6.46
C LEU A 6 1.31 -7.61 5.62
N ILE A 7 1.56 -7.77 4.32
CA ILE A 7 1.42 -6.70 3.35
C ILE A 7 0.25 -7.04 2.45
N SER A 8 -0.72 -6.14 2.37
CA SER A 8 -1.88 -6.34 1.51
C SER A 8 -1.70 -5.53 0.24
N VAL A 9 -1.96 -6.16 -0.90
CA VAL A 9 -1.81 -5.55 -2.22
C VAL A 9 -3.19 -5.42 -2.85
N VAL A 10 -3.50 -4.23 -3.34
CA VAL A 10 -4.77 -3.98 -4.01
C VAL A 10 -4.49 -3.46 -5.41
N ASP A 11 -4.88 -4.21 -6.42
CA ASP A 11 -4.66 -3.81 -7.81
C ASP A 11 -5.62 -4.60 -8.69
N ASP A 12 -6.30 -3.93 -9.60
CA ASP A 12 -7.23 -4.63 -10.49
C ASP A 12 -6.52 -5.35 -11.64
N ASP A 13 -5.21 -5.11 -11.82
CA ASP A 13 -4.41 -5.83 -12.81
C ASP A 13 -3.90 -7.14 -12.21
N PRO A 14 -4.40 -8.30 -12.68
CA PRO A 14 -4.01 -9.57 -12.08
C PRO A 14 -2.52 -9.89 -12.23
N PHE A 15 -1.88 -9.43 -13.31
CA PHE A 15 -0.46 -9.70 -13.48
C PHE A 15 0.39 -8.95 -12.46
N PHE A 16 0.11 -7.67 -12.29
CA PHE A 16 0.84 -6.88 -11.30
C PHE A 16 0.56 -7.40 -9.90
N ARG A 17 -0.70 -7.69 -9.61
CA ARG A 17 -1.12 -8.17 -8.30
C ARG A 17 -0.38 -9.45 -7.92
N GLU A 18 -0.34 -10.41 -8.82
CA GLU A 18 0.29 -11.69 -8.53
C GLU A 18 1.81 -11.57 -8.47
N SER A 19 2.40 -10.78 -9.37
CA SER A 19 3.84 -10.53 -9.36
C SER A 19 4.27 -9.89 -8.04
N MET A 20 3.50 -8.93 -7.57
CA MET A 20 3.82 -8.25 -6.32
C MET A 20 3.71 -9.21 -5.14
N ARG A 21 2.67 -10.03 -5.12
CA ARG A 21 2.48 -11.00 -4.05
C ARG A 21 3.67 -11.96 -3.97
N ARG A 22 4.12 -12.45 -5.12
CA ARG A 22 5.27 -13.36 -5.16
C ARG A 22 6.55 -12.68 -4.69
N LEU A 23 6.75 -11.45 -5.16
CA LEU A 23 7.93 -10.69 -4.76
C LEU A 23 7.97 -10.50 -3.25
N LEU A 24 6.87 -10.07 -2.68
CA LEU A 24 6.80 -9.83 -1.24
C LEU A 24 7.10 -11.09 -0.44
N ARG A 25 6.55 -12.22 -0.87
CA ARG A 25 6.83 -13.48 -0.20
C ARG A 25 8.29 -13.87 -0.29
N SER A 26 8.91 -13.62 -1.46
CA SER A 26 10.33 -13.92 -1.63
C SER A 26 11.22 -13.05 -0.73
N LEU A 27 10.71 -11.89 -0.33
CA LEU A 27 11.43 -11.00 0.57
C LEU A 27 11.16 -11.29 2.04
N GLY A 28 10.37 -12.30 2.33
CA GLY A 28 10.12 -12.74 3.71
C GLY A 28 8.85 -12.20 4.33
N TYR A 29 8.01 -11.51 3.57
CA TYR A 29 6.75 -10.97 4.11
C TYR A 29 5.60 -11.92 3.85
N ALA A 30 4.57 -11.85 4.69
CA ALA A 30 3.29 -12.45 4.36
C ALA A 30 2.58 -11.49 3.40
N ALA A 31 1.87 -12.00 2.43
CA ALA A 31 1.24 -11.16 1.42
C ALA A 31 -0.13 -11.69 1.05
N GLU A 32 -1.12 -10.80 1.03
CA GLU A 32 -2.45 -11.06 0.54
C GLU A 32 -2.75 -10.09 -0.58
N ALA A 33 -3.51 -10.55 -1.57
CA ALA A 33 -3.77 -9.72 -2.73
C ALA A 33 -5.27 -9.62 -2.99
N TYR A 34 -5.72 -8.44 -3.35
CA TYR A 34 -7.13 -8.14 -3.57
C TYR A 34 -7.31 -7.45 -4.91
N ALA A 35 -8.39 -7.78 -5.59
CA ALA A 35 -8.65 -7.21 -6.92
C ALA A 35 -9.30 -5.83 -6.85
N SER A 36 -9.81 -5.44 -5.69
CA SER A 36 -10.50 -4.16 -5.54
C SER A 36 -10.41 -3.66 -4.10
N ALA A 37 -10.67 -2.38 -3.93
CA ALA A 37 -10.74 -1.79 -2.60
C ALA A 37 -11.87 -2.45 -1.78
N ALA A 38 -12.99 -2.75 -2.44
CA ALA A 38 -14.11 -3.39 -1.74
C ALA A 38 -13.71 -4.74 -1.16
N ASP A 39 -12.96 -5.53 -1.93
CA ASP A 39 -12.51 -6.83 -1.46
C ASP A 39 -11.60 -6.71 -0.23
N LEU A 40 -10.69 -5.74 -0.25
CA LEU A 40 -9.83 -5.49 0.90
C LEU A 40 -10.66 -5.09 2.12
N LEU A 41 -11.59 -4.15 1.94
CA LEU A 41 -12.37 -3.63 3.06
C LEU A 41 -13.28 -4.69 3.66
N ALA A 42 -13.67 -5.70 2.88
CA ALA A 42 -14.49 -6.80 3.37
C ALA A 42 -13.66 -7.91 4.00
N SER A 43 -12.35 -7.85 3.90
CA SER A 43 -11.49 -8.92 4.40
C SER A 43 -11.32 -8.85 5.91
N PRO A 44 -11.45 -9.99 6.61
CA PRO A 44 -11.16 -10.00 8.04
C PRO A 44 -9.68 -9.76 8.35
N ARG A 45 -8.82 -9.86 7.34
CA ARG A 45 -7.39 -9.63 7.54
C ARG A 45 -6.98 -8.16 7.39
N LEU A 46 -7.94 -7.27 7.13
CA LEU A 46 -7.62 -5.86 7.04
C LEU A 46 -6.92 -5.37 8.31
N VAL A 47 -7.44 -5.75 9.46
CA VAL A 47 -6.89 -5.28 10.74
C VAL A 47 -5.50 -5.83 11.03
N GLU A 48 -5.10 -6.89 10.34
CA GLU A 48 -3.76 -7.45 10.51
C GLU A 48 -2.74 -6.84 9.56
N THR A 49 -3.20 -6.02 8.61
CA THR A 49 -2.33 -5.46 7.58
C THR A 49 -1.37 -4.45 8.18
N ALA A 50 -0.08 -4.70 7.98
CA ALA A 50 0.96 -3.81 8.47
C ALA A 50 1.32 -2.74 7.46
N CYS A 51 1.06 -2.99 6.18
CA CYS A 51 1.36 -2.05 5.11
C CYS A 51 0.48 -2.37 3.92
N LEU A 52 -0.04 -1.34 3.26
CA LEU A 52 -0.85 -1.48 2.05
C LEU A 52 -0.05 -1.01 0.84
N ILE A 53 -0.11 -1.78 -0.23
CA ILE A 53 0.40 -1.36 -1.53
C ILE A 53 -0.81 -1.36 -2.45
N THR A 54 -1.17 -0.20 -2.99
CA THR A 54 -2.39 -0.10 -3.78
C THR A 54 -2.18 0.74 -5.03
N ASP A 55 -2.81 0.29 -6.12
CA ASP A 55 -2.86 1.06 -7.35
C ASP A 55 -3.67 2.33 -7.13
N VAL A 56 -3.29 3.40 -7.80
CA VAL A 56 -4.02 4.66 -7.73
C VAL A 56 -5.32 4.55 -8.53
N HIS A 57 -5.22 4.01 -9.76
CA HIS A 57 -6.35 4.00 -10.70
C HIS A 57 -7.08 2.68 -10.69
N MET A 58 -8.15 2.61 -9.93
CA MET A 58 -8.99 1.43 -9.86
C MET A 58 -10.45 1.84 -10.06
N PRO A 59 -11.28 0.94 -10.63
CA PRO A 59 -12.71 1.24 -10.75
C PRO A 59 -13.35 1.39 -9.37
N ALA A 60 -14.39 2.18 -9.30
CA ALA A 60 -15.22 2.40 -8.12
C ALA A 60 -14.55 3.19 -7.01
N MET A 61 -13.36 2.80 -6.58
CA MET A 61 -12.64 3.53 -5.53
C MET A 61 -11.17 3.55 -5.88
N THR A 62 -10.60 4.75 -5.99
CA THR A 62 -9.18 4.91 -6.29
C THR A 62 -8.34 4.60 -5.04
N GLY A 63 -7.03 4.43 -5.25
CA GLY A 63 -6.13 4.22 -4.12
C GLY A 63 -6.12 5.38 -3.15
N VAL A 64 -6.24 6.61 -3.66
CA VAL A 64 -6.29 7.80 -2.82
C VAL A 64 -7.58 7.81 -1.99
N GLU A 65 -8.70 7.47 -2.61
CA GLU A 65 -9.97 7.38 -1.90
C GLU A 65 -9.95 6.28 -0.85
N LEU A 66 -9.31 5.15 -1.18
CA LEU A 66 -9.17 4.07 -0.22
C LEU A 66 -8.36 4.50 1.00
N TYR A 67 -7.27 5.22 0.77
CA TYR A 67 -6.46 5.72 1.88
C TYR A 67 -7.29 6.60 2.82
N ARG A 68 -8.04 7.53 2.23
CA ARG A 68 -8.88 8.42 3.02
C ARG A 68 -9.95 7.65 3.79
N HIS A 69 -10.54 6.65 3.15
CA HIS A 69 -11.55 5.83 3.79
C HIS A 69 -10.97 5.08 5.00
N ILE A 70 -9.78 4.53 4.85
CA ILE A 70 -9.12 3.79 5.93
C ILE A 70 -8.85 4.71 7.12
N ILE A 71 -8.33 5.90 6.84
CA ILE A 71 -8.06 6.89 7.90
C ILE A 71 -9.37 7.29 8.58
N ASP A 72 -10.41 7.55 7.79
CA ASP A 72 -11.69 8.01 8.34
C ASP A 72 -12.38 6.96 9.18
N THR A 73 -12.09 5.69 8.94
CA THR A 73 -12.68 4.60 9.74
C THR A 73 -11.81 4.25 10.95
N GLY A 74 -10.77 5.01 11.21
CA GLY A 74 -9.99 4.87 12.43
C GLY A 74 -8.80 3.93 12.34
N HIS A 75 -8.48 3.44 11.15
CA HIS A 75 -7.31 2.58 10.96
C HIS A 75 -6.07 3.42 10.67
N SER A 76 -4.95 2.96 11.16
CA SER A 76 -3.67 3.63 10.94
C SER A 76 -2.74 2.66 10.23
N ILE A 77 -2.94 2.50 8.92
CA ILE A 77 -2.19 1.56 8.11
C ILE A 77 -1.33 2.33 7.10
N PRO A 78 0.00 2.20 7.17
CA PRO A 78 0.87 2.87 6.19
C PRO A 78 0.54 2.41 4.79
N MET A 79 0.57 3.34 3.84
CA MET A 79 0.21 3.01 2.46
C MET A 79 1.30 3.44 1.48
N ILE A 80 1.53 2.58 0.50
CA ILE A 80 2.37 2.86 -0.66
C ILE A 80 1.44 2.86 -1.87
N LEU A 81 1.40 3.98 -2.58
CA LEU A 81 0.62 4.08 -3.82
C LEU A 81 1.50 3.77 -5.02
N VAL A 82 0.95 3.04 -5.98
CA VAL A 82 1.67 2.67 -7.20
C VAL A 82 0.82 3.05 -8.40
N THR A 83 1.43 3.56 -9.45
CA THR A 83 0.65 3.98 -10.63
C THR A 83 1.46 3.83 -11.91
N ALA A 84 0.77 3.45 -13.00
CA ALA A 84 1.35 3.47 -14.34
C ALA A 84 1.29 4.89 -14.93
N TYR A 85 0.50 5.76 -14.33
CA TYR A 85 0.27 7.12 -14.86
C TYR A 85 0.55 8.15 -13.76
N PRO A 86 1.84 8.40 -13.46
CA PRO A 86 2.19 9.33 -12.37
C PRO A 86 1.72 10.74 -12.67
N ASP A 87 1.26 11.41 -11.62
CA ASP A 87 0.71 12.75 -11.69
C ASP A 87 1.25 13.52 -10.49
N ASP A 88 1.95 14.62 -10.75
CA ASP A 88 2.63 15.38 -9.70
C ASP A 88 1.66 15.97 -8.68
N VAL A 89 0.48 16.39 -9.11
CA VAL A 89 -0.51 16.96 -8.19
C VAL A 89 -1.03 15.87 -7.26
N VAL A 90 -1.35 14.72 -7.81
CA VAL A 90 -1.82 13.58 -7.01
C VAL A 90 -0.74 13.14 -6.04
N ARG A 91 0.49 13.03 -6.53
CA ARG A 91 1.63 12.63 -5.71
C ARG A 91 1.83 13.58 -4.52
N THR A 92 1.88 14.86 -4.81
CA THR A 92 2.12 15.87 -3.76
C THR A 92 1.03 15.82 -2.70
N ARG A 93 -0.23 15.73 -3.14
CA ARG A 93 -1.34 15.68 -2.22
C ARG A 93 -1.34 14.39 -1.38
N ALA A 94 -1.08 13.26 -2.01
CA ALA A 94 -1.06 11.97 -1.30
C ALA A 94 0.01 11.95 -0.23
N LEU A 95 1.21 12.41 -0.57
CA LEU A 95 2.30 12.45 0.39
C LEU A 95 2.00 13.43 1.53
N SER A 96 1.40 14.56 1.19
CA SER A 96 0.99 15.55 2.19
C SER A 96 -0.07 14.98 3.13
N ASP A 97 -0.93 14.09 2.64
CA ASP A 97 -1.98 13.48 3.45
C ASP A 97 -1.47 12.34 4.33
N GLY A 98 -0.23 11.90 4.13
CA GLY A 98 0.36 10.89 4.99
C GLY A 98 0.70 9.57 4.32
N VAL A 99 0.47 9.45 3.00
CA VAL A 99 0.90 8.24 2.26
C VAL A 99 2.42 8.14 2.33
N THR A 100 2.91 6.94 2.59
CA THR A 100 4.35 6.74 2.81
C THR A 100 5.18 6.96 1.56
N CYS A 101 4.74 6.39 0.44
CA CYS A 101 5.46 6.49 -0.83
C CYS A 101 4.49 6.50 -1.99
N TYR A 102 4.94 7.10 -3.09
CA TYR A 102 4.17 7.12 -4.33
C TYR A 102 5.12 6.66 -5.42
N LEU A 103 4.88 5.49 -5.99
CA LEU A 103 5.81 4.84 -6.90
C LEU A 103 5.23 4.68 -8.29
N ARG A 104 6.11 4.70 -9.28
CA ARG A 104 5.74 4.52 -10.67
C ARG A 104 5.94 3.07 -11.08
N LYS A 105 5.02 2.52 -11.88
CA LYS A 105 5.18 1.21 -12.47
C LYS A 105 6.03 1.32 -13.75
N PRO A 106 6.90 0.38 -14.03
CA PRO A 106 7.24 -0.80 -13.24
C PRO A 106 8.03 -0.39 -11.99
N VAL A 107 7.76 -1.08 -10.89
CA VAL A 107 8.34 -0.69 -9.60
C VAL A 107 9.75 -1.22 -9.47
N ASP A 108 10.66 -0.34 -9.07
CA ASP A 108 12.03 -0.73 -8.78
C ASP A 108 12.04 -1.47 -7.44
N GLN A 109 12.60 -2.68 -7.46
CA GLN A 109 12.56 -3.54 -6.28
C GLN A 109 13.28 -2.94 -5.08
N LYS A 110 14.42 -2.33 -5.30
CA LYS A 110 15.18 -1.75 -4.19
C LYS A 110 14.45 -0.57 -3.59
N HIS A 111 13.85 0.26 -4.45
CA HIS A 111 13.07 1.40 -3.97
C HIS A 111 11.85 0.92 -3.19
N LEU A 112 11.16 -0.11 -3.71
CA LEU A 112 10.02 -0.67 -3.00
C LEU A 112 10.42 -1.18 -1.63
N GLN A 113 11.55 -1.89 -1.53
CA GLN A 113 12.01 -2.40 -0.24
C GLN A 113 12.26 -1.28 0.75
N ARG A 114 12.83 -0.17 0.29
CA ARG A 114 13.06 0.98 1.18
C ARG A 114 11.73 1.56 1.66
N CYS A 115 10.75 1.63 0.78
CA CYS A 115 9.43 2.15 1.15
C CYS A 115 8.73 1.24 2.14
N ILE A 116 8.78 -0.06 1.92
CA ILE A 116 8.18 -1.02 2.84
C ILE A 116 8.85 -0.92 4.21
N ARG A 117 10.17 -0.87 4.21
CA ARG A 117 10.92 -0.77 5.46
C ARG A 117 10.53 0.49 6.22
N ALA A 118 10.43 1.62 5.52
CA ALA A 118 10.02 2.87 6.14
C ALA A 118 8.60 2.75 6.71
N ALA A 119 7.69 2.13 5.97
CA ALA A 119 6.32 1.95 6.42
C ALA A 119 6.25 1.10 7.68
N LEU A 120 6.99 0.00 7.70
CA LEU A 120 6.95 -0.92 8.82
C LEU A 120 7.64 -0.38 10.06
N GLU A 121 8.71 0.41 9.88
CA GLU A 121 9.44 0.97 11.01
C GLU A 121 8.65 2.05 11.72
N SER A 122 7.94 2.89 10.99
CA SER A 122 7.19 3.96 11.64
C SER A 122 6.01 3.40 12.42
N GLY A 123 5.37 2.37 11.90
CA GLY A 123 4.20 1.79 12.53
C GLY A 123 3.05 2.75 12.69
N GLU A 124 3.26 4.01 12.38
CA GLU A 124 2.27 5.05 12.48
C GLU A 124 2.73 6.22 11.64
N PRO A 125 1.88 7.20 11.41
CA PRO A 125 2.24 8.32 10.55
C PRO A 125 3.52 8.98 11.03
N PRO A 126 4.38 9.43 10.12
CA PRO A 126 5.63 10.07 10.50
C PRO A 126 5.36 11.27 11.40
N LYS A 127 6.18 11.38 12.44
CA LYS A 127 6.12 12.55 13.24
C LYS A 127 6.75 13.67 12.53
N GLU A 128 6.64 14.57 12.72
CA GLU A 128 7.23 15.62 12.04
C GLU A 128 8.52 15.97 12.48
N ASN A 129 8.64 15.14 12.68
CA ASN A 129 9.47 15.26 12.76
C ASN A 129 10.00 15.40 12.70
N SER A 130 9.78 15.20 12.80
CA SER A 130 10.05 15.31 12.73
C SER A 130 10.49 15.61 12.41
#